data_23e267e36253e565b68e46d5a1b06c7b
#
_entry.id   23e267e36253e565b68e46d5a1b06c7b
#
_cell.length_a   1.000
_cell.length_b   1.000
_cell.length_c   1.000
_cell.angle_alpha   90.00
_cell.angle_beta   90.00
_cell.angle_gamma   90.00
#
_symmetry.space_group_name_H-M   'P 1'
#
loop_
_entity.id
_entity.type
_entity.pdbx_description
1 polymer ?
#
loop_
_entity_poly.entity_id
_entity_poly.type
_entity_poly.pdbx_seq_one_letter_code
_entity_poly.pdbx_strand_id
1 'polypeptide(L)'
;LPIDLSSEEAVVERINHAIKSEVERSCCFEVSISLTPREAYEILSGEQVVVTVTLSEDARRPLKVRGTPKNLGVRPQFSICPTCLKVVGKKFEATIQLRGFDEGELERIKSLVNKLIVERSGGSHNLQTGAVWEEVDGGVDIKLPSIDAARKIANLVKKNFDVQVKESFKDSGWDRSRGKPLRKLTILLRSRNA
;
A
#
# COMPACT_ATOMS: atom_id res chain seq x y z
N LEU A 1 -5.52 6.60 -0.13
CA LEU A 1 -5.99 5.54 -1.03
C LEU A 1 -5.39 5.80 -2.39
N PRO A 2 -4.62 4.88 -3.03
CA PRO A 2 -4.36 5.01 -4.45
C PRO A 2 -5.69 4.78 -5.15
N ILE A 3 -6.08 5.73 -5.93
CA ILE A 3 -7.26 5.65 -6.76
C ILE A 3 -6.76 5.16 -8.09
N ASP A 4 -7.25 4.00 -8.51
CA ASP A 4 -7.11 3.55 -9.88
C ASP A 4 -8.01 4.45 -10.73
N LEU A 5 -7.39 5.32 -11.52
CA LEU A 5 -8.09 6.26 -12.40
C LEU A 5 -8.48 5.62 -13.73
N SER A 6 -8.36 4.29 -13.86
CA SER A 6 -8.59 3.59 -15.12
C SER A 6 -10.06 3.57 -15.56
N SER A 7 -11.02 3.73 -14.61
CA SER A 7 -12.45 3.86 -14.92
C SER A 7 -13.16 4.80 -13.95
N GLU A 8 -14.16 5.52 -14.45
CA GLU A 8 -14.99 6.40 -13.61
C GLU A 8 -15.70 5.65 -12.49
N GLU A 9 -16.16 4.44 -12.78
CA GLU A 9 -16.85 3.58 -11.82
C GLU A 9 -15.92 3.18 -10.67
N ALA A 10 -14.66 2.82 -10.94
CA ALA A 10 -13.68 2.47 -9.92
C ALA A 10 -13.35 3.68 -9.01
N VAL A 11 -13.31 4.88 -9.58
CA VAL A 11 -13.10 6.12 -8.81
C VAL A 11 -14.27 6.36 -7.85
N VAL A 12 -15.51 6.30 -8.36
CA VAL A 12 -16.73 6.49 -7.57
C VAL A 12 -16.82 5.47 -6.45
N GLU A 13 -16.60 4.18 -6.75
CA GLU A 13 -16.65 3.10 -5.77
C GLU A 13 -15.62 3.29 -4.65
N ARG A 14 -14.40 3.69 -4.99
CA ARG A 14 -13.33 3.93 -4.02
C ARG A 14 -13.63 5.10 -3.10
N ILE A 15 -14.16 6.19 -3.63
CA ILE A 15 -14.53 7.36 -2.82
C ILE A 15 -15.74 7.03 -1.94
N ASN A 16 -16.75 6.37 -2.49
CA ASN A 16 -17.90 5.87 -1.72
C ASN A 16 -17.45 4.99 -0.55
N HIS A 17 -16.56 4.03 -0.80
CA HIS A 17 -16.03 3.16 0.24
C HIS A 17 -15.27 3.95 1.33
N ALA A 18 -14.49 4.96 0.94
CA ALA A 18 -13.73 5.77 1.90
C ALA A 18 -14.66 6.60 2.79
N ILE A 19 -15.69 7.26 2.21
CA ILE A 19 -16.67 8.04 2.95
C ILE A 19 -17.50 7.12 3.85
N LYS A 20 -18.00 5.99 3.31
CA LYS A 20 -18.74 4.99 4.06
C LYS A 20 -17.99 4.52 5.29
N SER A 21 -16.73 4.10 5.11
CA SER A 21 -15.87 3.63 6.20
C SER A 21 -15.65 4.67 7.29
N GLU A 22 -15.52 5.96 6.93
CA GLU A 22 -15.32 7.03 7.91
C GLU A 22 -16.58 7.36 8.68
N VAL A 23 -17.72 7.40 7.99
CA VAL A 23 -19.04 7.65 8.61
C VAL A 23 -19.42 6.49 9.54
N GLU A 24 -19.27 5.25 9.10
CA GLU A 24 -19.58 4.06 9.91
C GLU A 24 -18.70 3.96 11.15
N ARG A 25 -17.44 4.36 11.05
CA ARG A 25 -16.54 4.43 12.22
C ARG A 25 -17.01 5.44 13.24
N SER A 26 -17.62 6.53 12.78
CA SER A 26 -18.07 7.63 13.66
C SER A 26 -19.46 7.40 14.25
N CYS A 27 -20.37 6.72 13.54
CA CYS A 27 -21.78 6.60 13.96
C CYS A 27 -22.23 5.17 14.32
N CYS A 28 -21.42 4.14 14.09
CA CYS A 28 -21.74 2.74 14.37
C CYS A 28 -23.02 2.20 13.66
N PHE A 29 -23.43 2.84 12.57
CA PHE A 29 -24.56 2.44 11.73
C PHE A 29 -24.07 2.13 10.32
N GLU A 30 -24.72 1.18 9.67
CA GLU A 30 -24.49 0.95 8.26
C GLU A 30 -25.07 2.10 7.43
N VAL A 31 -24.31 2.60 6.47
CA VAL A 31 -24.70 3.74 5.66
C VAL A 31 -24.68 3.41 4.17
N SER A 32 -25.63 3.96 3.43
CA SER A 32 -25.59 4.01 1.98
C SER A 32 -25.30 5.44 1.51
N ILE A 33 -24.45 5.56 0.52
CA ILE A 33 -24.00 6.84 -0.04
C ILE A 33 -24.27 6.79 -1.53
N SER A 34 -24.85 7.85 -2.05
CA SER A 34 -25.01 8.04 -3.48
C SER A 34 -24.08 9.16 -3.93
N LEU A 35 -23.09 8.80 -4.72
CA LEU A 35 -22.11 9.72 -5.27
C LEU A 35 -22.13 9.61 -6.81
N THR A 36 -22.26 10.74 -7.47
CA THR A 36 -22.16 10.80 -8.93
C THR A 36 -20.69 10.85 -9.36
N PRO A 37 -20.35 10.43 -10.60
CA PRO A 37 -18.99 10.56 -11.11
C PRO A 37 -18.45 12.01 -11.04
N ARG A 38 -19.29 12.99 -11.33
CA ARG A 38 -18.92 14.41 -11.26
C ARG A 38 -18.51 14.82 -9.84
N GLU A 39 -19.32 14.50 -8.83
CA GLU A 39 -19.00 14.78 -7.42
C GLU A 39 -17.71 14.07 -6.99
N ALA A 40 -17.48 12.86 -7.46
CA ALA A 40 -16.24 12.14 -7.18
C ALA A 40 -15.01 12.88 -7.74
N TYR A 41 -15.09 13.42 -8.95
CA TYR A 41 -14.01 14.21 -9.52
C TYR A 41 -13.82 15.56 -8.84
N GLU A 42 -14.90 16.23 -8.43
CA GLU A 42 -14.85 17.47 -7.64
C GLU A 42 -14.13 17.22 -6.30
N ILE A 43 -14.42 16.10 -5.62
CA ILE A 43 -13.69 15.69 -4.41
C ILE A 43 -12.19 15.47 -4.72
N LEU A 44 -11.85 14.80 -5.83
CA LEU A 44 -10.46 14.57 -6.20
C LEU A 44 -9.71 15.85 -6.54
N SER A 45 -10.39 16.86 -7.08
CA SER A 45 -9.79 18.17 -7.35
C SER A 45 -9.60 19.04 -6.11
N GLY A 46 -10.08 18.58 -4.95
CA GLY A 46 -9.91 19.27 -3.66
C GLY A 46 -11.12 20.12 -3.25
N GLU A 47 -12.19 20.04 -3.99
CA GLU A 47 -13.41 20.78 -3.68
C GLU A 47 -14.20 20.13 -2.54
N GLN A 48 -14.97 20.94 -1.82
CA GLN A 48 -15.90 20.45 -0.83
C GLN A 48 -17.23 20.11 -1.52
N VAL A 49 -17.64 18.85 -1.42
CA VAL A 49 -18.89 18.36 -2.00
C VAL A 49 -19.87 17.97 -0.90
N VAL A 50 -21.15 18.24 -1.12
CA VAL A 50 -22.22 17.83 -0.21
C VAL A 50 -22.78 16.50 -0.70
N VAL A 51 -22.59 15.45 0.09
CA VAL A 51 -22.98 14.08 -0.25
C VAL A 51 -24.19 13.69 0.60
N THR A 52 -25.19 13.08 -0.02
CA THR A 52 -26.36 12.56 0.69
C THR A 52 -26.07 11.17 1.25
N VAL A 53 -26.22 11.04 2.57
CA VAL A 53 -26.02 9.80 3.31
C VAL A 53 -27.33 9.32 3.88
N THR A 54 -27.70 8.08 3.61
CA THR A 54 -28.87 7.42 4.17
C THR A 54 -28.43 6.34 5.15
N LEU A 55 -28.96 6.38 6.37
CA LEU A 55 -28.69 5.37 7.39
C LEU A 55 -29.57 4.15 7.10
N SER A 56 -28.95 2.98 6.94
CA SER A 56 -29.68 1.71 6.85
C SER A 56 -30.07 1.23 8.25
N GLU A 57 -31.25 0.64 8.37
CA GLU A 57 -31.67 0.01 9.60
C GLU A 57 -30.85 -1.24 9.85
N ASP A 58 -30.10 -1.27 10.95
CA ASP A 58 -29.49 -2.52 11.43
C ASP A 58 -30.61 -3.41 12.01
N ALA A 59 -30.86 -4.54 11.37
CA ALA A 59 -31.84 -5.53 11.79
C ALA A 59 -31.63 -6.06 13.22
N ARG A 60 -30.49 -5.80 13.83
CA ARG A 60 -30.12 -6.23 15.18
C ARG A 60 -30.44 -5.20 16.28
N ARG A 61 -30.76 -3.96 15.92
CA ARG A 61 -31.14 -2.90 16.85
C ARG A 61 -32.27 -2.07 16.26
N PRO A 62 -33.53 -2.41 16.57
CA PRO A 62 -34.70 -1.65 16.09
C PRO A 62 -34.83 -0.35 16.88
N LEU A 63 -33.88 0.57 16.70
CA LEU A 63 -34.10 1.96 17.05
C LEU A 63 -34.85 2.57 15.87
N LYS A 64 -36.05 3.08 16.12
CA LYS A 64 -36.96 3.77 15.17
C LYS A 64 -36.32 5.07 14.64
N VAL A 65 -35.13 5.00 14.06
CA VAL A 65 -34.57 6.08 13.28
C VAL A 65 -34.95 5.79 11.84
N ARG A 66 -36.11 6.23 11.39
CA ARG A 66 -36.42 6.26 9.96
C ARG A 66 -35.28 6.96 9.25
N GLY A 67 -34.71 6.30 8.24
CA GLY A 67 -33.60 6.80 7.46
C GLY A 67 -33.93 8.11 6.73
N THR A 68 -33.91 9.20 7.47
CA THR A 68 -33.96 10.54 6.86
C THR A 68 -32.61 10.79 6.24
N PRO A 69 -32.54 11.05 4.92
CA PRO A 69 -31.30 11.39 4.27
C PRO A 69 -30.67 12.63 4.93
N LYS A 70 -29.38 12.57 5.24
CA LYS A 70 -28.62 13.68 5.77
C LYS A 70 -27.58 14.13 4.79
N ASN A 71 -27.42 15.42 4.64
CA ASN A 71 -26.37 16.01 3.82
C ASN A 71 -25.10 16.14 4.65
N LEU A 72 -24.03 15.55 4.15
CA LEU A 72 -22.68 15.63 4.74
C LEU A 72 -21.76 16.40 3.79
N GLY A 73 -21.12 17.44 4.32
CA GLY A 73 -20.02 18.11 3.60
C GLY A 73 -18.77 17.23 3.66
N VAL A 74 -18.34 16.76 2.52
CA VAL A 74 -17.11 15.97 2.37
C VAL A 74 -16.01 16.84 1.80
N ARG A 75 -14.88 16.93 2.50
CA ARG A 75 -13.70 17.63 2.04
C ARG A 75 -12.51 16.68 2.02
N PRO A 76 -11.80 16.55 0.90
CA PRO A 76 -10.63 15.68 0.85
C PRO A 76 -9.47 16.29 1.64
N GLN A 77 -8.75 15.44 2.35
CA GLN A 77 -7.47 15.79 2.95
C GLN A 77 -6.37 14.98 2.26
N PHE A 78 -5.58 15.65 1.44
CA PHE A 78 -4.45 15.02 0.77
C PHE A 78 -3.28 14.88 1.72
N SER A 79 -2.70 13.70 1.79
CA SER A 79 -1.49 13.44 2.55
C SER A 79 -0.57 12.49 1.78
N ILE A 80 0.72 12.69 1.95
CA ILE A 80 1.69 11.74 1.39
C ILE A 80 1.70 10.50 2.29
N CYS A 81 1.48 9.32 1.72
CA CYS A 81 1.52 8.09 2.49
C CYS A 81 2.93 7.89 3.11
N PRO A 82 3.04 7.26 4.31
CA PRO A 82 4.31 7.06 4.98
C PRO A 82 5.35 6.31 4.14
N THR A 83 4.91 5.37 3.31
CA THR A 83 5.77 4.62 2.40
C THR A 83 6.32 5.51 1.29
N CYS A 84 5.46 6.31 0.63
CA CYS A 84 5.88 7.27 -0.37
C CYS A 84 6.88 8.29 0.21
N LEU A 85 6.62 8.77 1.43
CA LEU A 85 7.53 9.68 2.12
C LEU A 85 8.91 9.05 2.37
N LYS A 86 8.96 7.76 2.75
CA LYS A 86 10.22 7.02 2.91
C LYS A 86 10.97 6.89 1.58
N VAL A 87 10.27 6.58 0.49
CA VAL A 87 10.87 6.43 -0.85
C VAL A 87 11.44 7.76 -1.34
N VAL A 88 10.64 8.82 -1.32
CA VAL A 88 11.09 10.16 -1.71
C VAL A 88 12.26 10.63 -0.84
N GLY A 89 12.21 10.37 0.47
CA GLY A 89 13.28 10.68 1.42
C GLY A 89 14.46 9.70 1.39
N LYS A 90 14.48 8.73 0.47
CA LYS A 90 15.51 7.65 0.37
C LYS A 90 15.75 6.91 1.69
N LYS A 91 14.70 6.80 2.53
CA LYS A 91 14.74 6.13 3.84
C LYS A 91 14.33 4.67 3.70
N PHE A 92 15.23 3.84 3.17
CA PHE A 92 15.00 2.41 3.03
C PHE A 92 15.39 1.67 4.32
N GLU A 93 14.53 0.73 4.73
CA GLU A 93 14.73 -0.12 5.93
C GLU A 93 15.31 -1.48 5.58
N ALA A 94 15.19 -1.89 4.31
CA ALA A 94 15.73 -3.16 3.85
C ALA A 94 16.33 -3.08 2.45
N THR A 95 17.31 -3.95 2.18
CA THR A 95 17.91 -4.16 0.86
C THR A 95 17.96 -5.67 0.59
N ILE A 96 17.46 -6.08 -0.57
CA ILE A 96 17.66 -7.44 -1.09
C ILE A 96 18.77 -7.37 -2.12
N GLN A 97 19.79 -8.19 -1.96
CA GLN A 97 20.92 -8.31 -2.88
C GLN A 97 20.76 -9.60 -3.69
N LEU A 98 20.54 -9.47 -4.99
CA LEU A 98 20.49 -10.59 -5.94
C LEU A 98 21.88 -10.78 -6.57
N ARG A 99 22.46 -11.96 -6.41
CA ARG A 99 23.80 -12.27 -6.90
C ARG A 99 23.83 -13.63 -7.60
N GLY A 100 24.60 -13.71 -8.70
CA GLY A 100 24.78 -14.96 -9.46
C GLY A 100 23.52 -15.41 -10.21
N PHE A 101 22.62 -14.51 -10.54
CA PHE A 101 21.46 -14.77 -11.41
C PHE A 101 21.81 -14.35 -12.84
N ASP A 102 21.36 -15.12 -13.81
CA ASP A 102 21.40 -14.70 -15.20
C ASP A 102 20.32 -13.65 -15.52
N GLU A 103 20.40 -13.04 -16.70
CA GLU A 103 19.48 -11.99 -17.11
C GLU A 103 18.04 -12.50 -17.20
N GLY A 104 17.81 -13.72 -17.68
CA GLY A 104 16.49 -14.34 -17.76
C GLY A 104 15.88 -14.61 -16.40
N GLU A 105 16.69 -15.06 -15.43
CA GLU A 105 16.27 -15.23 -14.03
C GLU A 105 15.93 -13.89 -13.38
N LEU A 106 16.73 -12.85 -13.61
CA LEU A 106 16.45 -11.50 -13.09
C LEU A 106 15.14 -10.93 -13.63
N GLU A 107 14.86 -11.10 -14.92
CA GLU A 107 13.60 -10.68 -15.52
C GLU A 107 12.39 -11.44 -14.93
N ARG A 108 12.53 -12.74 -14.68
CA ARG A 108 11.50 -13.53 -13.99
C ARG A 108 11.27 -13.05 -12.56
N ILE A 109 12.36 -12.74 -11.83
CA ILE A 109 12.26 -12.18 -10.47
C ILE A 109 11.57 -10.83 -10.50
N LYS A 110 11.93 -9.92 -11.43
CA LYS A 110 11.27 -8.63 -11.59
C LYS A 110 9.76 -8.81 -11.85
N SER A 111 9.40 -9.71 -12.75
CA SER A 111 7.99 -10.02 -13.06
C SER A 111 7.23 -10.54 -11.82
N LEU A 112 7.80 -11.49 -11.07
CA LEU A 112 7.20 -12.03 -9.85
C LEU A 112 7.02 -10.97 -8.76
N VAL A 113 8.02 -10.10 -8.58
CA VAL A 113 7.95 -9.00 -7.60
C VAL A 113 6.89 -7.99 -8.00
N ASN A 114 6.83 -7.61 -9.29
CA ASN A 114 5.82 -6.70 -9.80
C ASN A 114 4.41 -7.29 -9.65
N LYS A 115 4.23 -8.58 -9.94
CA LYS A 115 2.95 -9.26 -9.73
C LYS A 115 2.53 -9.25 -8.26
N LEU A 116 3.45 -9.52 -7.33
CA LEU A 116 3.19 -9.45 -5.89
C LEU A 116 2.78 -8.02 -5.46
N ILE A 117 3.37 -7.00 -6.09
CA ILE A 117 3.06 -5.60 -5.84
C ILE A 117 1.66 -5.25 -6.34
N VAL A 118 1.27 -5.70 -7.55
CA VAL A 118 -0.01 -5.40 -8.21
C VAL A 118 -1.17 -6.18 -7.57
N GLU A 119 -1.03 -7.49 -7.36
CA GLU A 119 -2.11 -8.35 -6.84
C GLU A 119 -2.59 -7.95 -5.44
N ARG A 120 -1.77 -7.28 -4.68
CA ARG A 120 -2.13 -6.78 -3.34
C ARG A 120 -2.66 -5.35 -3.32
N SER A 121 -2.86 -4.75 -4.47
CA SER A 121 -3.45 -3.40 -4.61
C SER A 121 -4.91 -3.32 -4.17
N GLY A 122 -5.57 -4.45 -3.93
CA GLY A 122 -6.95 -4.52 -3.47
C GLY A 122 -7.22 -4.04 -2.04
N GLY A 123 -6.24 -3.51 -1.31
CA GLY A 123 -6.53 -3.02 0.04
C GLY A 123 -5.36 -2.62 0.94
N SER A 124 -4.13 -2.94 0.61
CA SER A 124 -3.00 -2.58 1.48
C SER A 124 -1.88 -1.90 0.70
N HIS A 125 -1.76 -0.60 0.92
CA HIS A 125 -0.77 0.32 0.30
C HIS A 125 0.72 -0.05 0.51
N ASN A 126 1.03 -1.05 1.31
CA ASN A 126 2.37 -1.23 1.86
C ASN A 126 3.42 -1.80 0.89
N LEU A 127 3.04 -2.21 -0.32
CA LEU A 127 3.99 -2.78 -1.28
C LEU A 127 4.04 -2.03 -2.62
N GLN A 128 3.04 -1.20 -2.90
CA GLN A 128 2.81 -0.63 -4.23
C GLN A 128 3.83 0.39 -4.74
N THR A 129 4.60 1.03 -3.87
CA THR A 129 5.37 2.22 -4.26
C THR A 129 6.75 2.27 -3.64
N GLY A 130 7.41 1.14 -3.40
CA GLY A 130 8.59 1.25 -2.57
C GLY A 130 9.83 0.52 -3.01
N ALA A 131 9.77 -0.31 -4.04
CA ALA A 131 10.93 -1.04 -4.51
C ALA A 131 11.75 -0.18 -5.48
N VAL A 132 12.98 0.14 -5.12
CA VAL A 132 13.94 0.80 -6.00
C VAL A 132 14.98 -0.23 -6.41
N TRP A 133 15.11 -0.45 -7.71
CA TRP A 133 16.05 -1.38 -8.30
C TRP A 133 17.32 -0.64 -8.69
N GLU A 134 18.46 -1.16 -8.28
CA GLU A 134 19.76 -0.61 -8.60
C GLU A 134 20.65 -1.73 -9.15
N GLU A 135 21.20 -1.53 -10.33
CA GLU A 135 22.24 -2.40 -10.89
C GLU A 135 23.57 -2.09 -10.22
N VAL A 136 24.25 -3.13 -9.77
CA VAL A 136 25.55 -3.03 -9.11
C VAL A 136 26.47 -4.10 -9.66
N ASP A 137 27.77 -3.94 -9.45
CA ASP A 137 28.74 -4.95 -9.88
C ASP A 137 28.41 -6.32 -9.29
N GLY A 138 28.20 -7.30 -10.17
CA GLY A 138 27.87 -8.67 -9.81
C GLY A 138 26.40 -8.92 -9.44
N GLY A 139 25.45 -8.04 -9.81
CA GLY A 139 24.01 -8.31 -9.65
C GLY A 139 23.13 -7.09 -9.49
N VAL A 140 22.03 -7.26 -8.77
CA VAL A 140 21.00 -6.23 -8.59
C VAL A 140 20.66 -6.09 -7.11
N ASP A 141 20.50 -4.86 -6.65
CA ASP A 141 20.00 -4.52 -5.32
C ASP A 141 18.58 -3.99 -5.40
N ILE A 142 17.69 -4.48 -4.52
CA ILE A 142 16.33 -4.00 -4.37
C ILE A 142 16.21 -3.30 -3.03
N LYS A 143 16.07 -1.98 -3.03
CA LYS A 143 15.86 -1.18 -1.81
C LYS A 143 14.39 -1.04 -1.50
N LEU A 144 14.02 -1.29 -0.26
CA LEU A 144 12.63 -1.38 0.20
C LEU A 144 12.40 -0.53 1.46
N PRO A 145 11.26 0.17 1.55
CA PRO A 145 10.91 0.99 2.70
C PRO A 145 10.42 0.18 3.91
N SER A 146 10.28 -1.16 3.77
CA SER A 146 9.75 -2.04 4.81
C SER A 146 10.51 -3.36 4.87
N ILE A 147 10.87 -3.78 6.08
CA ILE A 147 11.50 -5.09 6.37
C ILE A 147 10.56 -6.24 6.01
N ASP A 148 9.27 -6.10 6.31
CA ASP A 148 8.27 -7.14 6.02
C ASP A 148 8.09 -7.36 4.52
N ALA A 149 8.13 -6.28 3.73
CA ALA A 149 8.11 -6.37 2.28
C ALA A 149 9.33 -7.13 1.75
N ALA A 150 10.52 -6.83 2.27
CA ALA A 150 11.74 -7.52 1.88
C ALA A 150 11.69 -9.02 2.16
N ARG A 151 11.22 -9.42 3.33
CA ARG A 151 11.06 -10.84 3.69
C ARG A 151 10.04 -11.56 2.82
N LYS A 152 8.92 -10.91 2.47
CA LYS A 152 7.92 -11.49 1.57
C LYS A 152 8.51 -11.72 0.17
N ILE A 153 9.24 -10.75 -0.36
CA ILE A 153 9.92 -10.88 -1.65
C ILE A 153 10.99 -11.97 -1.59
N ALA A 154 11.84 -11.97 -0.57
CA ALA A 154 12.87 -13.00 -0.40
C ALA A 154 12.29 -14.42 -0.33
N ASN A 155 11.18 -14.60 0.39
CA ASN A 155 10.46 -15.87 0.46
C ASN A 155 9.85 -16.27 -0.90
N LEU A 156 9.35 -15.30 -1.67
CA LEU A 156 8.82 -15.55 -3.01
C LEU A 156 9.95 -16.03 -3.94
N VAL A 157 11.09 -15.37 -3.93
CA VAL A 157 12.25 -15.78 -4.73
C VAL A 157 12.74 -17.16 -4.30
N LYS A 158 12.89 -17.43 -3.00
CA LYS A 158 13.29 -18.75 -2.47
C LYS A 158 12.35 -19.88 -2.88
N LYS A 159 11.05 -19.61 -3.09
CA LYS A 159 10.08 -20.63 -3.54
C LYS A 159 10.23 -20.98 -5.01
N ASN A 160 10.72 -20.05 -5.83
CA ASN A 160 10.76 -20.20 -7.29
C ASN A 160 12.16 -20.47 -7.84
N PHE A 161 13.20 -20.23 -7.04
CA PHE A 161 14.60 -20.39 -7.46
C PHE A 161 15.39 -21.10 -6.37
N ASP A 162 16.37 -21.91 -6.79
CA ASP A 162 17.32 -22.51 -5.85
C ASP A 162 18.38 -21.49 -5.43
N VAL A 163 18.20 -20.94 -4.23
CA VAL A 163 19.01 -19.84 -3.72
C VAL A 163 19.55 -20.11 -2.33
N GLN A 164 20.75 -19.64 -2.09
CA GLN A 164 21.28 -19.48 -0.74
C GLN A 164 20.80 -18.13 -0.18
N VAL A 165 20.22 -18.13 1.01
CA VAL A 165 19.72 -16.94 1.70
C VAL A 165 20.57 -16.62 2.90
N LYS A 166 21.02 -15.36 3.03
CA LYS A 166 21.71 -14.86 4.22
C LYS A 166 21.10 -13.53 4.64
N GLU A 167 20.64 -13.43 5.88
CA GLU A 167 20.15 -12.18 6.47
C GLU A 167 21.20 -11.56 7.38
N SER A 168 21.31 -10.25 7.35
CA SER A 168 22.14 -9.47 8.26
C SER A 168 21.44 -8.16 8.64
N PHE A 169 21.72 -7.68 9.85
CA PHE A 169 21.20 -6.40 10.34
C PHE A 169 22.37 -5.45 10.59
N LYS A 170 22.16 -4.17 10.22
CA LYS A 170 23.06 -3.09 10.54
C LYS A 170 22.30 -2.02 11.32
N ASP A 171 22.86 -1.57 12.44
CA ASP A 171 22.32 -0.43 13.17
C ASP A 171 22.54 0.83 12.33
N SER A 172 21.46 1.61 12.13
CA SER A 172 21.45 2.79 11.24
C SER A 172 21.09 4.08 11.98
N GLY A 173 21.02 4.03 13.31
CA GLY A 173 20.70 5.16 14.16
C GLY A 173 19.72 4.81 15.28
N TRP A 174 19.12 5.84 15.85
CA TRP A 174 18.21 5.73 16.97
C TRP A 174 16.90 6.46 16.68
N ASP A 175 15.77 5.79 16.84
CA ASP A 175 14.45 6.44 16.80
C ASP A 175 14.17 7.07 18.17
N ARG A 176 14.35 8.38 18.28
CA ARG A 176 14.13 9.10 19.53
C ARG A 176 12.68 9.11 19.99
N SER A 177 11.73 9.03 19.04
CA SER A 177 10.29 9.04 19.35
C SER A 177 9.82 7.73 19.98
N ARG A 178 10.46 6.61 19.61
CA ARG A 178 10.11 5.26 20.08
C ARG A 178 11.11 4.68 21.07
N GLY A 179 12.22 5.36 21.32
CA GLY A 179 13.28 4.89 22.21
C GLY A 179 13.95 3.59 21.74
N LYS A 180 14.03 3.34 20.43
CA LYS A 180 14.52 2.09 19.85
C LYS A 180 15.60 2.30 18.79
N PRO A 181 16.60 1.39 18.67
CA PRO A 181 17.55 1.43 17.58
C PRO A 181 16.86 1.21 16.24
N LEU A 182 17.24 2.02 15.25
CA LEU A 182 16.85 1.81 13.85
C LEU A 182 17.80 0.79 13.25
N ARG A 183 17.24 -0.32 12.72
CA ARG A 183 18.00 -1.38 12.07
C ARG A 183 17.64 -1.47 10.60
N LYS A 184 18.65 -1.62 9.77
CA LYS A 184 18.46 -1.95 8.34
C LYS A 184 18.73 -3.42 8.13
N LEU A 185 17.80 -4.08 7.43
CA LEU A 185 17.92 -5.48 7.03
C LEU A 185 18.60 -5.56 5.66
N THR A 186 19.60 -6.43 5.53
CA THR A 186 20.13 -6.86 4.22
C THR A 186 19.88 -8.34 4.05
N ILE A 187 19.22 -8.73 2.95
CA ILE A 187 18.99 -10.12 2.58
C ILE A 187 19.79 -10.39 1.30
N LEU A 188 20.79 -11.22 1.40
CA LEU A 188 21.52 -11.71 0.25
C LEU A 188 20.84 -12.99 -0.28
N LEU A 189 20.48 -12.98 -1.56
CA LEU A 189 19.98 -14.11 -2.31
C LEU A 189 20.99 -14.43 -3.40
N ARG A 190 21.68 -15.56 -3.28
CA ARG A 190 22.66 -16.03 -4.26
C ARG A 190 22.12 -17.25 -4.98
N SER A 191 22.08 -17.21 -6.31
CA SER A 191 21.77 -18.38 -7.12
C SER A 191 22.80 -19.50 -6.85
N ARG A 192 22.35 -20.76 -6.77
CA ARG A 192 23.23 -21.92 -6.65
C ARG A 192 23.62 -22.49 -8.01
N ASN A 193 23.00 -21.98 -9.08
CA ASN A 193 23.24 -22.43 -10.44
C ASN A 193 24.29 -21.57 -11.16
N ALA A 194 24.97 -20.67 -10.43
CA ALA A 194 26.02 -19.78 -10.96
C ALA A 194 27.38 -20.44 -10.94
#